data_91f31f0ef3c26d70b1ac587fe984a034
#
_entry.id   91f31f0ef3c26d70b1ac587fe984a034
#
_cell.length_a   1.000
_cell.length_b   1.000
_cell.length_c   1.000
_cell.angle_alpha   90.00
_cell.angle_beta   90.00
_cell.angle_gamma   90.00
#
_symmetry.space_group_name_H-M   'P 1'
#
loop_
_entity.id
_entity.type
_entity.pdbx_description
1 polymer ?
#
loop_
_entity_poly.entity_id
_entity_poly.type
_entity_poly.pdbx_seq_one_letter_code
_entity_poly.pdbx_strand_id
1 'polypeptide(L)'
;MKQSSVRSLIASAANTLREAGVDSPEVDARLLAAHVLGVAPMQLMFADAPADFAERYTGLVARRAAREPLQHIIGTAPFYGVDLAVGPGVFIPRPETEVLAEWAVRKLIDAPSAPTVVDLGSGTGALAIAVARDRPDAIVYAVERSETARAYLQRNVEKQAPQVKVVAGDMTDPELLAGIGADVVVTNPPYVPETPELQAEVYADPHEAVFSGADGMAAIRGLVPVVKQMLKDGGAVGIEHDDTTSEAVQAELRAGGFADVRALEDMTGRARFVTASKLAR
;
A
#
# COMPACT_ATOMS: atom_id res chain seq x y z
N MET A 1 20.57 -28.51 12.65
CA MET A 1 20.76 -27.82 13.96
C MET A 1 19.67 -28.25 14.94
N LYS A 2 19.96 -28.37 16.24
CA LYS A 2 18.94 -28.71 17.24
C LYS A 2 17.95 -27.53 17.41
N GLN A 3 16.67 -27.83 17.62
CA GLN A 3 15.59 -26.83 17.79
C GLN A 3 15.88 -25.81 18.93
N SER A 4 16.59 -26.22 20.00
CA SER A 4 17.05 -25.32 21.06
C SER A 4 17.99 -24.22 20.55
N SER A 5 18.79 -24.50 19.49
CA SER A 5 19.71 -23.52 18.90
C SER A 5 19.01 -22.50 18.01
N VAL A 6 17.93 -22.87 17.33
CA VAL A 6 17.10 -21.92 16.54
C VAL A 6 16.43 -20.91 17.45
N ARG A 7 15.80 -21.36 18.54
CA ARG A 7 15.18 -20.46 19.54
C ARG A 7 16.17 -19.48 20.15
N SER A 8 17.36 -19.98 20.49
CA SER A 8 18.42 -19.12 21.04
C SER A 8 18.86 -18.06 20.03
N LEU A 9 19.01 -18.41 18.75
CA LEU A 9 19.36 -17.44 17.70
C LEU A 9 18.27 -16.39 17.51
N ILE A 10 16.98 -16.78 17.52
CA ILE A 10 15.87 -15.83 17.42
C ILE A 10 15.84 -14.87 18.61
N ALA A 11 16.06 -15.37 19.83
CA ALA A 11 16.13 -14.52 21.02
C ALA A 11 17.32 -13.54 20.97
N SER A 12 18.49 -14.00 20.52
CA SER A 12 19.66 -13.14 20.32
C SER A 12 19.41 -12.08 19.26
N ALA A 13 18.80 -12.46 18.13
CA ALA A 13 18.43 -11.54 17.07
C ALA A 13 17.44 -10.46 17.53
N ALA A 14 16.41 -10.83 18.32
CA ALA A 14 15.49 -9.87 18.89
C ALA A 14 16.20 -8.84 19.78
N ASN A 15 17.23 -9.24 20.55
CA ASN A 15 18.03 -8.29 21.32
C ASN A 15 18.84 -7.36 20.41
N THR A 16 19.50 -7.88 19.38
CA THR A 16 20.24 -7.07 18.40
C THR A 16 19.33 -6.04 17.72
N LEU A 17 18.12 -6.46 17.29
CA LEU A 17 17.16 -5.56 16.64
C LEU A 17 16.61 -4.50 17.61
N ARG A 18 16.41 -4.85 18.87
CA ARG A 18 16.00 -3.90 19.93
C ARG A 18 17.07 -2.83 20.17
N GLU A 19 18.34 -3.24 20.26
CA GLU A 19 19.47 -2.32 20.42
C GLU A 19 19.62 -1.39 19.19
N ALA A 20 19.23 -1.86 17.99
CA ALA A 20 19.18 -1.07 16.77
C ALA A 20 17.94 -0.15 16.66
N GLY A 21 17.05 -0.15 17.65
CA GLY A 21 15.85 0.69 17.69
C GLY A 21 14.72 0.23 16.76
N VAL A 22 14.66 -1.06 16.43
CA VAL A 22 13.53 -1.63 15.66
C VAL A 22 12.32 -1.73 16.56
N ASP A 23 11.15 -1.26 16.09
CA ASP A 23 9.93 -1.14 16.89
C ASP A 23 9.35 -2.49 17.36
N SER A 24 9.45 -3.54 16.52
CA SER A 24 8.89 -4.86 16.79
C SER A 24 9.95 -5.96 16.66
N PRO A 25 11.03 -5.92 17.49
CA PRO A 25 12.22 -6.74 17.31
C PRO A 25 11.96 -8.25 17.41
N GLU A 26 11.04 -8.68 18.29
CA GLU A 26 10.66 -10.09 18.42
C GLU A 26 9.89 -10.62 17.22
N VAL A 27 9.01 -9.79 16.69
CA VAL A 27 8.21 -10.13 15.51
C VAL A 27 9.13 -10.23 14.30
N ASP A 28 9.97 -9.23 14.06
CA ASP A 28 10.90 -9.18 12.95
C ASP A 28 11.89 -10.35 13.00
N ALA A 29 12.46 -10.65 14.17
CA ALA A 29 13.36 -11.80 14.34
C ALA A 29 12.68 -13.12 13.96
N ARG A 30 11.41 -13.31 14.32
CA ARG A 30 10.64 -14.53 13.97
C ARG A 30 10.30 -14.59 12.49
N LEU A 31 9.90 -13.47 11.89
CA LEU A 31 9.56 -13.41 10.48
C LEU A 31 10.78 -13.67 9.59
N LEU A 32 11.94 -13.13 9.94
CA LEU A 32 13.20 -13.43 9.26
C LEU A 32 13.59 -14.91 9.38
N ALA A 33 13.42 -15.52 10.56
CA ALA A 33 13.68 -16.95 10.74
C ALA A 33 12.73 -17.82 9.89
N ALA A 34 11.43 -17.48 9.87
CA ALA A 34 10.43 -18.15 9.06
C ALA A 34 10.77 -18.06 7.56
N HIS A 35 11.19 -16.88 7.12
CA HIS A 35 11.61 -16.64 5.73
C HIS A 35 12.81 -17.51 5.34
N VAL A 36 13.86 -17.58 6.18
CA VAL A 36 15.04 -18.41 5.91
C VAL A 36 14.69 -19.89 5.83
N LEU A 37 13.76 -20.36 6.68
CA LEU A 37 13.31 -21.74 6.72
C LEU A 37 12.26 -22.09 5.66
N GLY A 38 11.68 -21.07 4.97
CA GLY A 38 10.63 -21.27 3.98
C GLY A 38 9.32 -21.79 4.59
N VAL A 39 9.00 -21.43 5.84
CA VAL A 39 7.81 -21.90 6.56
C VAL A 39 6.95 -20.72 7.02
N ALA A 40 5.66 -20.99 7.28
CA ALA A 40 4.82 -19.99 7.93
C ALA A 40 5.32 -19.69 9.37
N PRO A 41 5.17 -18.46 9.89
CA PRO A 41 5.66 -18.09 11.24
C PRO A 41 5.14 -18.97 12.36
N MET A 42 3.93 -19.51 12.24
CA MET A 42 3.33 -20.45 13.20
C MET A 42 4.00 -21.83 13.17
N GLN A 43 4.68 -22.20 12.09
CA GLN A 43 5.33 -23.48 11.89
C GLN A 43 6.80 -23.49 12.39
N LEU A 44 7.34 -22.34 12.77
CA LEU A 44 8.73 -22.22 13.27
C LEU A 44 9.09 -23.19 14.37
N MET A 45 8.12 -23.56 15.22
CA MET A 45 8.31 -24.46 16.34
C MET A 45 8.56 -25.92 15.89
N PHE A 46 8.21 -26.25 14.66
CA PHE A 46 8.28 -27.63 14.14
C PHE A 46 9.28 -27.74 12.98
N ALA A 47 9.90 -26.64 12.58
CA ALA A 47 10.80 -26.62 11.44
C ALA A 47 12.20 -27.12 11.79
N ASP A 48 12.74 -27.97 10.95
CA ASP A 48 14.13 -28.36 10.99
C ASP A 48 15.02 -27.32 10.31
N ALA A 49 16.07 -26.89 10.99
CA ALA A 49 16.99 -25.90 10.46
C ALA A 49 18.13 -26.57 9.67
N PRO A 50 18.33 -26.20 8.40
CA PRO A 50 19.47 -26.65 7.61
C PRO A 50 20.81 -26.15 8.21
N ALA A 51 21.91 -26.73 7.72
CA ALA A 51 23.23 -26.42 8.28
C ALA A 51 23.64 -24.94 8.09
N ASP A 52 23.23 -24.32 7.01
CA ASP A 52 23.49 -22.93 6.64
C ASP A 52 22.51 -21.90 7.26
N PHE A 53 21.54 -22.37 8.05
CA PHE A 53 20.53 -21.50 8.65
C PHE A 53 21.14 -20.35 9.45
N ALA A 54 22.11 -20.63 10.31
CA ALA A 54 22.68 -19.62 11.20
C ALA A 54 23.37 -18.48 10.40
N GLU A 55 24.10 -18.83 9.36
CA GLU A 55 24.78 -17.86 8.50
C GLU A 55 23.77 -16.98 7.74
N ARG A 56 22.82 -17.60 7.03
CA ARG A 56 21.77 -16.90 6.29
C ARG A 56 20.94 -16.00 7.20
N TYR A 57 20.51 -16.53 8.33
CA TYR A 57 19.69 -15.80 9.29
C TYR A 57 20.40 -14.59 9.86
N THR A 58 21.66 -14.75 10.31
CA THR A 58 22.46 -13.64 10.85
C THR A 58 22.68 -12.54 9.80
N GLY A 59 22.88 -12.91 8.54
CA GLY A 59 22.98 -11.94 7.43
C GLY A 59 21.72 -11.09 7.28
N LEU A 60 20.52 -11.68 7.36
CA LEU A 60 19.26 -10.93 7.29
C LEU A 60 19.01 -10.08 8.52
N VAL A 61 19.36 -10.58 9.72
CA VAL A 61 19.28 -9.80 10.97
C VAL A 61 20.19 -8.57 10.91
N ALA A 62 21.39 -8.68 10.36
CA ALA A 62 22.30 -7.55 10.19
C ALA A 62 21.73 -6.47 9.25
N ARG A 63 21.10 -6.88 8.14
CA ARG A 63 20.37 -5.95 7.23
C ARG A 63 19.25 -5.22 7.99
N ARG A 64 18.45 -5.96 8.75
CA ARG A 64 17.34 -5.35 9.53
C ARG A 64 17.86 -4.43 10.64
N ALA A 65 18.93 -4.79 11.32
CA ALA A 65 19.59 -3.94 12.30
C ALA A 65 20.17 -2.65 11.69
N ALA A 66 20.55 -2.68 10.40
CA ALA A 66 20.90 -1.49 9.62
C ALA A 66 19.67 -0.68 9.17
N ARG A 67 18.46 -0.97 9.68
CA ARG A 67 17.17 -0.31 9.43
C ARG A 67 16.62 -0.54 8.01
N GLU A 68 17.11 -1.53 7.28
CA GLU A 68 16.45 -1.96 6.04
C GLU A 68 15.05 -2.50 6.35
N PRO A 69 13.97 -2.06 5.64
CA PRO A 69 12.62 -2.54 5.91
C PRO A 69 12.52 -4.06 5.83
N LEU A 70 11.81 -4.65 6.80
CA LEU A 70 11.61 -6.10 6.85
C LEU A 70 11.06 -6.66 5.55
N GLN A 71 10.07 -5.97 4.96
CA GLN A 71 9.42 -6.37 3.72
C GLN A 71 10.38 -6.36 2.52
N HIS A 72 11.33 -5.42 2.47
CA HIS A 72 12.37 -5.42 1.43
C HIS A 72 13.33 -6.60 1.60
N ILE A 73 13.65 -6.98 2.85
CA ILE A 73 14.51 -8.12 3.14
C ILE A 73 13.82 -9.44 2.74
N ILE A 74 12.52 -9.58 3.04
CA ILE A 74 11.71 -10.76 2.73
C ILE A 74 11.31 -10.79 1.25
N GLY A 75 11.18 -9.61 0.62
CA GLY A 75 10.76 -9.45 -0.77
C GLY A 75 9.24 -9.48 -0.97
N THR A 76 8.46 -9.53 0.11
CA THR A 76 6.99 -9.50 0.06
C THR A 76 6.40 -8.71 1.21
N ALA A 77 5.21 -8.15 0.99
CA ALA A 77 4.35 -7.54 2.00
C ALA A 77 2.94 -8.14 1.93
N PRO A 78 2.36 -8.55 3.06
CA PRO A 78 0.98 -9.00 3.10
C PRO A 78 0.03 -7.80 2.91
N PHE A 79 -1.00 -7.97 2.09
CA PHE A 79 -2.07 -7.00 1.92
C PHE A 79 -3.34 -7.71 1.45
N TYR A 80 -4.44 -7.47 2.13
CA TYR A 80 -5.79 -7.95 1.77
C TYR A 80 -5.81 -9.45 1.42
N GLY A 81 -5.18 -10.25 2.26
CA GLY A 81 -5.13 -11.70 2.13
C GLY A 81 -4.21 -12.26 1.05
N VAL A 82 -3.31 -11.45 0.47
CA VAL A 82 -2.28 -11.90 -0.47
C VAL A 82 -0.91 -11.35 -0.12
N ASP A 83 0.15 -12.03 -0.58
CA ASP A 83 1.52 -11.53 -0.51
C ASP A 83 1.88 -10.83 -1.82
N LEU A 84 2.14 -9.53 -1.74
CA LEU A 84 2.60 -8.69 -2.84
C LEU A 84 4.13 -8.62 -2.86
N ALA A 85 4.72 -8.77 -4.03
CA ALA A 85 6.14 -8.55 -4.22
C ALA A 85 6.47 -7.07 -3.98
N VAL A 86 7.48 -6.82 -3.16
CA VAL A 86 7.99 -5.48 -2.83
C VAL A 86 9.51 -5.49 -2.80
N GLY A 87 10.11 -4.31 -2.85
CA GLY A 87 11.55 -4.12 -2.76
C GLY A 87 11.92 -2.65 -3.00
N PRO A 88 13.22 -2.33 -3.11
CA PRO A 88 13.66 -0.96 -3.37
C PRO A 88 12.99 -0.36 -4.61
N GLY A 89 12.50 0.87 -4.47
CA GLY A 89 11.87 1.61 -5.57
C GLY A 89 10.36 1.47 -5.68
N VAL A 90 9.70 0.80 -4.73
CA VAL A 90 8.23 0.77 -4.62
C VAL A 90 7.80 0.98 -3.18
N PHE A 91 6.69 1.69 -2.98
CA PHE A 91 6.09 1.89 -1.66
C PHE A 91 5.59 0.57 -1.06
N ILE A 92 5.90 0.33 0.21
CA ILE A 92 5.44 -0.86 0.94
C ILE A 92 3.97 -0.65 1.35
N PRO A 93 3.01 -1.49 0.90
CA PRO A 93 1.61 -1.37 1.30
C PRO A 93 1.44 -1.37 2.82
N ARG A 94 0.59 -0.47 3.32
CA ARG A 94 0.30 -0.37 4.75
C ARG A 94 -1.02 -1.08 5.07
N PRO A 95 -1.13 -1.75 6.23
CA PRO A 95 -2.36 -2.45 6.62
C PRO A 95 -3.58 -1.52 6.70
N GLU A 96 -3.39 -0.26 7.09
CA GLU A 96 -4.46 0.73 7.19
C GLU A 96 -5.17 0.95 5.86
N THR A 97 -4.45 0.88 4.74
CA THR A 97 -4.98 1.05 3.37
C THR A 97 -6.00 -0.04 3.00
N GLU A 98 -6.05 -1.18 3.72
CA GLU A 98 -7.06 -2.22 3.51
C GLU A 98 -8.49 -1.70 3.75
N VAL A 99 -8.67 -0.72 4.64
CA VAL A 99 -9.95 -0.06 4.88
C VAL A 99 -10.47 0.64 3.61
N LEU A 100 -9.56 1.26 2.85
CA LEU A 100 -9.91 1.90 1.59
C LEU A 100 -10.29 0.87 0.51
N ALA A 101 -9.58 -0.26 0.46
CA ALA A 101 -9.94 -1.37 -0.44
C ALA A 101 -11.34 -1.92 -0.11
N GLU A 102 -11.63 -2.18 1.17
CA GLU A 102 -12.93 -2.65 1.61
C GLU A 102 -14.05 -1.63 1.30
N TRP A 103 -13.79 -0.35 1.51
CA TRP A 103 -14.72 0.72 1.14
C TRP A 103 -15.03 0.69 -0.36
N ALA A 104 -14.02 0.55 -1.21
CA ALA A 104 -14.20 0.50 -2.66
C ALA A 104 -15.07 -0.70 -3.07
N VAL A 105 -14.77 -1.89 -2.53
CA VAL A 105 -15.57 -3.11 -2.78
C VAL A 105 -17.02 -2.91 -2.34
N ARG A 106 -17.26 -2.34 -1.15
CA ARG A 106 -18.62 -2.05 -0.67
C ARG A 106 -19.38 -1.08 -1.58
N LYS A 107 -18.71 -0.07 -2.16
CA LYS A 107 -19.33 0.85 -3.13
C LYS A 107 -19.79 0.17 -4.40
N LEU A 108 -19.21 -0.97 -4.72
CA LEU A 108 -19.54 -1.74 -5.90
C LEU A 108 -20.61 -2.81 -5.68
N ILE A 109 -21.12 -3.01 -4.44
CA ILE A 109 -22.09 -4.07 -4.15
C ILE A 109 -23.35 -3.94 -5.02
N ASP A 110 -23.88 -2.71 -5.12
CA ASP A 110 -25.10 -2.41 -5.90
C ASP A 110 -24.79 -1.87 -7.31
N ALA A 111 -23.52 -1.87 -7.70
CA ALA A 111 -23.13 -1.44 -9.02
C ALA A 111 -23.57 -2.46 -10.11
N PRO A 112 -23.90 -2.01 -11.32
CA PRO A 112 -24.13 -2.91 -12.45
C PRO A 112 -22.96 -3.87 -12.68
N SER A 113 -23.18 -4.91 -13.47
CA SER A 113 -22.10 -5.80 -13.90
C SER A 113 -20.98 -5.02 -14.62
N ALA A 114 -19.75 -5.46 -14.47
CA ALA A 114 -18.55 -4.86 -15.02
C ALA A 114 -18.34 -3.37 -14.65
N PRO A 115 -18.40 -3.00 -13.35
CA PRO A 115 -18.11 -1.63 -12.94
C PRO A 115 -16.65 -1.27 -13.23
N THR A 116 -16.42 0.00 -13.57
CA THR A 116 -15.08 0.50 -13.85
C THR A 116 -14.46 1.11 -12.59
N VAL A 117 -13.26 0.65 -12.23
CA VAL A 117 -12.48 1.14 -11.09
C VAL A 117 -11.12 1.63 -11.55
N VAL A 118 -10.67 2.76 -11.01
CA VAL A 118 -9.33 3.28 -11.26
C VAL A 118 -8.59 3.44 -9.94
N ASP A 119 -7.41 2.84 -9.86
CA ASP A 119 -6.45 3.01 -8.77
C ASP A 119 -5.33 3.94 -9.27
N LEU A 120 -5.23 5.14 -8.68
CA LEU A 120 -4.28 6.19 -9.06
C LEU A 120 -3.06 6.19 -8.13
N GLY A 121 -1.86 6.05 -8.70
CA GLY A 121 -0.64 5.88 -7.94
C GLY A 121 -0.57 4.48 -7.32
N SER A 122 -0.80 3.45 -8.13
CA SER A 122 -1.04 2.08 -7.67
C SER A 122 0.14 1.43 -6.95
N GLY A 123 1.37 1.93 -7.13
CA GLY A 123 2.57 1.37 -6.50
C GLY A 123 2.73 -0.12 -6.79
N THR A 124 2.54 -0.96 -5.79
CA THR A 124 2.56 -2.43 -5.89
C THR A 124 1.29 -3.03 -6.50
N GLY A 125 0.22 -2.23 -6.68
CA GLY A 125 -1.10 -2.68 -7.11
C GLY A 125 -2.02 -3.12 -5.97
N ALA A 126 -1.71 -2.77 -4.74
CA ALA A 126 -2.42 -3.24 -3.55
C ALA A 126 -3.94 -3.02 -3.63
N LEU A 127 -4.39 -1.79 -3.88
CA LEU A 127 -5.81 -1.45 -3.99
C LEU A 127 -6.46 -2.08 -5.23
N ALA A 128 -5.82 -1.97 -6.40
CA ALA A 128 -6.34 -2.53 -7.65
C ALA A 128 -6.55 -4.05 -7.57
N ILE A 129 -5.56 -4.77 -7.00
CA ILE A 129 -5.61 -6.23 -6.85
C ILE A 129 -6.70 -6.63 -5.84
N ALA A 130 -6.79 -5.94 -4.69
CA ALA A 130 -7.83 -6.20 -3.70
C ALA A 130 -9.24 -6.09 -4.31
N VAL A 131 -9.52 -4.99 -5.02
CA VAL A 131 -10.81 -4.78 -5.69
C VAL A 131 -11.06 -5.84 -6.76
N ALA A 132 -10.08 -6.13 -7.63
CA ALA A 132 -10.24 -7.10 -8.71
C ALA A 132 -10.46 -8.55 -8.24
N ARG A 133 -10.00 -8.88 -7.04
CA ARG A 133 -10.23 -10.20 -6.42
C ARG A 133 -11.62 -10.36 -5.84
N ASP A 134 -12.14 -9.31 -5.19
CA ASP A 134 -13.47 -9.33 -4.57
C ASP A 134 -14.60 -9.02 -5.57
N ARG A 135 -14.28 -8.30 -6.67
CA ARG A 135 -15.17 -8.01 -7.81
C ARG A 135 -14.50 -8.45 -9.11
N PRO A 136 -14.49 -9.76 -9.40
CA PRO A 136 -13.82 -10.32 -10.59
C PRO A 136 -14.41 -9.85 -11.93
N ASP A 137 -15.64 -9.36 -11.92
CA ASP A 137 -16.31 -8.76 -13.07
C ASP A 137 -15.93 -7.28 -13.28
N ALA A 138 -15.28 -6.63 -12.31
CA ALA A 138 -14.87 -5.23 -12.45
C ALA A 138 -13.78 -5.03 -13.51
N ILE A 139 -13.85 -3.91 -14.21
CA ILE A 139 -12.81 -3.44 -15.12
C ILE A 139 -11.90 -2.51 -14.29
N VAL A 140 -10.76 -3.04 -13.84
CA VAL A 140 -9.83 -2.32 -12.95
C VAL A 140 -8.64 -1.80 -13.74
N TYR A 141 -8.36 -0.51 -13.63
CA TYR A 141 -7.17 0.15 -14.14
C TYR A 141 -6.25 0.53 -12.98
N ALA A 142 -4.98 0.13 -13.06
CA ALA A 142 -3.93 0.44 -12.10
C ALA A 142 -2.93 1.40 -12.75
N VAL A 143 -2.93 2.65 -12.32
CA VAL A 143 -2.10 3.72 -12.90
C VAL A 143 -0.87 3.95 -12.05
N GLU A 144 0.32 3.87 -12.65
CA GLU A 144 1.58 4.14 -11.97
C GLU A 144 2.59 4.80 -12.92
N ARG A 145 3.22 5.90 -12.49
CA ARG A 145 4.19 6.61 -13.32
C ARG A 145 5.61 6.05 -13.23
N SER A 146 6.01 5.57 -12.04
CA SER A 146 7.35 5.02 -11.82
C SER A 146 7.55 3.71 -12.56
N GLU A 147 8.56 3.62 -13.42
CA GLU A 147 8.88 2.39 -14.14
C GLU A 147 9.28 1.26 -13.19
N THR A 148 10.03 1.59 -12.14
CA THR A 148 10.43 0.63 -11.12
C THR A 148 9.24 0.08 -10.36
N ALA A 149 8.32 0.95 -9.91
CA ALA A 149 7.10 0.53 -9.22
C ALA A 149 6.18 -0.29 -10.16
N ARG A 150 6.06 0.10 -11.44
CA ARG A 150 5.30 -0.67 -12.44
C ARG A 150 5.83 -2.09 -12.64
N ALA A 151 7.13 -2.32 -12.51
CA ALA A 151 7.68 -3.67 -12.60
C ALA A 151 7.16 -4.57 -11.46
N TYR A 152 7.04 -4.04 -10.24
CA TYR A 152 6.38 -4.74 -9.13
C TYR A 152 4.88 -4.89 -9.35
N LEU A 153 4.21 -3.82 -9.77
CA LEU A 153 2.78 -3.83 -10.11
C LEU A 153 2.46 -4.93 -11.14
N GLN A 154 3.19 -4.98 -12.24
CA GLN A 154 2.98 -5.97 -13.28
C GLN A 154 3.16 -7.40 -12.75
N ARG A 155 4.24 -7.66 -12.00
CA ARG A 155 4.51 -8.95 -11.36
C ARG A 155 3.40 -9.37 -10.41
N ASN A 156 2.89 -8.43 -9.62
CA ASN A 156 1.82 -8.71 -8.66
C ASN A 156 0.48 -8.96 -9.36
N VAL A 157 0.16 -8.16 -10.38
CA VAL A 157 -1.04 -8.33 -11.21
C VAL A 157 -1.03 -9.69 -11.91
N GLU A 158 0.06 -10.07 -12.58
CA GLU A 158 0.18 -11.37 -13.24
C GLU A 158 -0.08 -12.54 -12.29
N LYS A 159 0.38 -12.43 -11.06
CA LYS A 159 0.25 -13.49 -10.06
C LYS A 159 -1.12 -13.52 -9.37
N GLN A 160 -1.71 -12.36 -9.08
CA GLN A 160 -2.84 -12.25 -8.14
C GLN A 160 -4.17 -11.88 -8.82
N ALA A 161 -4.13 -11.07 -9.90
CA ALA A 161 -5.32 -10.55 -10.57
C ALA A 161 -5.00 -10.15 -12.03
N PRO A 162 -4.75 -11.13 -12.93
CA PRO A 162 -4.27 -10.87 -14.29
C PRO A 162 -5.24 -10.08 -15.18
N GLN A 163 -6.48 -9.87 -14.74
CA GLN A 163 -7.48 -9.04 -15.41
C GLN A 163 -7.28 -7.53 -15.19
N VAL A 164 -6.45 -7.10 -14.22
CA VAL A 164 -6.14 -5.69 -13.97
C VAL A 164 -5.32 -5.11 -15.11
N LYS A 165 -5.73 -3.94 -15.60
CA LYS A 165 -5.07 -3.22 -16.68
C LYS A 165 -4.06 -2.24 -16.11
N VAL A 166 -2.77 -2.54 -16.29
CA VAL A 166 -1.67 -1.66 -15.87
C VAL A 166 -1.50 -0.54 -16.89
N VAL A 167 -1.51 0.72 -16.41
CA VAL A 167 -1.38 1.93 -17.22
C VAL A 167 -0.19 2.74 -16.72
N ALA A 168 0.72 3.09 -17.63
CA ALA A 168 1.80 4.03 -17.35
C ALA A 168 1.25 5.47 -17.44
N GLY A 169 1.34 6.23 -16.35
CA GLY A 169 0.84 7.61 -16.36
C GLY A 169 0.97 8.32 -15.02
N ASP A 170 0.89 9.62 -15.06
CA ASP A 170 0.86 10.47 -13.88
C ASP A 170 -0.59 10.68 -13.42
N MET A 171 -0.88 10.49 -12.14
CA MET A 171 -2.23 10.65 -11.57
C MET A 171 -2.78 12.07 -11.65
N THR A 172 -1.92 13.06 -11.95
CA THR A 172 -2.30 14.47 -12.10
C THR A 172 -2.47 14.90 -13.56
N ASP A 173 -2.28 13.97 -14.52
CA ASP A 173 -2.47 14.24 -15.95
C ASP A 173 -3.97 14.25 -16.30
N PRO A 174 -4.54 15.38 -16.74
CA PRO A 174 -5.96 15.49 -17.09
C PRO A 174 -6.38 14.66 -18.30
N GLU A 175 -5.44 14.31 -19.18
CA GLU A 175 -5.70 13.46 -20.35
C GLU A 175 -5.67 11.97 -20.01
N LEU A 176 -5.12 11.61 -18.84
CA LEU A 176 -5.03 10.25 -18.38
C LEU A 176 -6.44 9.66 -18.19
N LEU A 177 -6.76 8.61 -18.96
CA LEU A 177 -8.06 7.95 -18.91
C LEU A 177 -9.26 8.91 -19.02
N ALA A 178 -9.12 10.03 -19.74
CA ALA A 178 -10.18 11.01 -19.92
C ALA A 178 -11.46 10.34 -20.46
N GLY A 179 -12.59 10.60 -19.81
CA GLY A 179 -13.89 10.07 -20.24
C GLY A 179 -14.09 8.56 -19.98
N ILE A 180 -13.26 7.92 -19.17
CA ILE A 180 -13.39 6.48 -18.86
C ILE A 180 -14.70 6.11 -18.17
N GLY A 181 -15.33 7.06 -17.47
CA GLY A 181 -16.61 6.85 -16.78
C GLY A 181 -16.50 5.90 -15.58
N ALA A 182 -15.50 6.11 -14.71
CA ALA A 182 -15.28 5.28 -13.55
C ALA A 182 -16.44 5.33 -12.55
N ASP A 183 -16.80 4.15 -12.02
CA ASP A 183 -17.73 4.00 -10.90
C ASP A 183 -17.06 4.40 -9.59
N VAL A 184 -15.81 3.97 -9.41
CA VAL A 184 -15.01 4.26 -8.23
C VAL A 184 -13.59 4.61 -8.64
N VAL A 185 -13.05 5.65 -8.02
CA VAL A 185 -11.61 5.97 -8.03
C VAL A 185 -11.07 5.81 -6.62
N VAL A 186 -9.96 5.11 -6.47
CA VAL A 186 -9.21 4.98 -5.22
C VAL A 186 -7.80 5.48 -5.41
N THR A 187 -7.20 6.02 -4.35
CA THR A 187 -5.80 6.44 -4.38
C THR A 187 -5.21 6.51 -2.98
N ASN A 188 -3.97 6.07 -2.88
CA ASN A 188 -3.08 6.38 -1.76
C ASN A 188 -1.94 7.26 -2.31
N PRO A 189 -2.15 8.57 -2.49
CA PRO A 189 -1.16 9.45 -3.08
C PRO A 189 -0.07 9.79 -2.06
N PRO A 190 1.09 10.34 -2.45
CA PRO A 190 2.01 10.93 -1.50
C PRO A 190 1.31 12.08 -0.74
N TYR A 191 1.43 12.08 0.58
CA TYR A 191 0.74 13.05 1.45
C TYR A 191 1.60 13.54 2.62
N VAL A 192 2.85 13.11 2.73
CA VAL A 192 3.73 13.53 3.83
C VAL A 192 4.36 14.88 3.50
N PRO A 193 4.32 15.86 4.42
CA PRO A 193 5.07 17.12 4.27
C PRO A 193 6.58 16.86 4.22
N GLU A 194 7.29 17.70 3.48
CA GLU A 194 8.76 17.71 3.49
C GLU A 194 9.27 18.05 4.90
N THR A 195 9.69 17.04 5.64
CA THR A 195 10.21 17.17 7.00
C THR A 195 11.41 16.27 7.20
N PRO A 196 12.45 16.69 7.95
CA PRO A 196 13.61 15.86 8.22
C PRO A 196 13.40 14.83 9.35
N GLU A 197 12.25 14.83 10.03
CA GLU A 197 12.03 14.07 11.27
C GLU A 197 11.06 12.89 11.06
N LEU A 198 11.46 11.90 10.25
CA LEU A 198 10.71 10.66 10.08
C LEU A 198 11.53 9.44 10.50
N GLN A 199 10.86 8.31 10.72
CA GLN A 199 11.54 7.04 10.96
C GLN A 199 12.43 6.65 9.78
N ALA A 200 13.55 5.97 10.05
CA ALA A 200 14.54 5.61 9.04
C ALA A 200 13.95 4.75 7.90
N GLU A 201 12.99 3.91 8.22
CA GLU A 201 12.31 3.02 7.25
C GLU A 201 11.47 3.80 6.23
N VAL A 202 10.93 4.97 6.58
CA VAL A 202 10.17 5.82 5.64
C VAL A 202 11.06 6.33 4.51
N TYR A 203 12.34 6.59 4.81
CA TYR A 203 13.32 7.02 3.79
C TYR A 203 13.78 5.88 2.87
N ALA A 204 13.40 4.64 3.15
CA ALA A 204 13.63 3.52 2.24
C ALA A 204 12.55 3.39 1.15
N ASP A 205 11.37 3.97 1.37
CA ASP A 205 10.35 4.13 0.34
C ASP A 205 10.78 5.24 -0.65
N PRO A 206 10.36 5.19 -1.94
CA PRO A 206 10.68 6.24 -2.90
C PRO A 206 10.18 7.61 -2.44
N HIS A 207 11.04 8.63 -2.52
CA HIS A 207 10.70 9.99 -2.09
C HIS A 207 9.40 10.50 -2.71
N GLU A 208 9.23 10.30 -4.01
CA GLU A 208 8.05 10.71 -4.76
C GLU A 208 6.76 9.92 -4.42
N ALA A 209 6.89 8.81 -3.72
CA ALA A 209 5.74 8.03 -3.24
C ALA A 209 5.31 8.42 -1.82
N VAL A 210 6.11 9.23 -1.12
CA VAL A 210 5.91 9.62 0.28
C VAL A 210 5.61 11.11 0.40
N PHE A 211 6.49 11.95 -0.18
CA PHE A 211 6.47 13.39 0.06
C PHE A 211 5.65 14.17 -0.96
N SER A 212 4.91 15.18 -0.51
CA SER A 212 3.97 15.96 -1.31
C SER A 212 3.99 17.46 -0.99
N GLY A 213 5.17 18.07 -1.12
CA GLY A 213 5.37 19.49 -0.89
C GLY A 213 5.38 19.88 0.59
N ALA A 214 5.33 21.17 0.85
CA ALA A 214 5.52 21.72 2.20
C ALA A 214 4.41 21.36 3.20
N ASP A 215 3.20 21.10 2.72
CA ASP A 215 2.00 20.79 3.52
C ASP A 215 1.39 19.41 3.26
N GLY A 216 2.06 18.58 2.47
CA GLY A 216 1.57 17.24 2.13
C GLY A 216 0.39 17.19 1.15
N MET A 217 -0.08 18.34 0.66
CA MET A 217 -1.32 18.42 -0.12
C MET A 217 -1.13 18.59 -1.64
N ALA A 218 0.11 18.69 -2.11
CA ALA A 218 0.37 19.02 -3.51
C ALA A 218 -0.21 17.99 -4.49
N ALA A 219 -0.01 16.70 -4.23
CA ALA A 219 -0.57 15.63 -5.06
C ALA A 219 -2.10 15.62 -5.02
N ILE A 220 -2.71 15.76 -3.83
CA ILE A 220 -4.16 15.76 -3.65
C ILE A 220 -4.81 16.92 -4.41
N ARG A 221 -4.25 18.13 -4.36
CA ARG A 221 -4.74 19.28 -5.16
C ARG A 221 -4.66 19.01 -6.66
N GLY A 222 -3.57 18.38 -7.11
CA GLY A 222 -3.40 18.04 -8.53
C GLY A 222 -4.37 16.97 -9.02
N LEU A 223 -4.69 15.97 -8.21
CA LEU A 223 -5.54 14.85 -8.61
C LEU A 223 -7.05 15.14 -8.54
N VAL A 224 -7.51 16.07 -7.69
CA VAL A 224 -8.96 16.35 -7.53
C VAL A 224 -9.66 16.68 -8.87
N PRO A 225 -9.16 17.59 -9.73
CA PRO A 225 -9.77 17.85 -11.03
C PRO A 225 -9.74 16.65 -11.97
N VAL A 226 -8.66 15.84 -11.94
CA VAL A 226 -8.51 14.63 -12.76
C VAL A 226 -9.54 13.58 -12.37
N VAL A 227 -9.68 13.31 -11.08
CA VAL A 227 -10.70 12.38 -10.54
C VAL A 227 -12.09 12.80 -10.94
N LYS A 228 -12.40 14.11 -10.90
CA LYS A 228 -13.71 14.61 -11.30
C LYS A 228 -14.04 14.34 -12.78
N GLN A 229 -13.03 14.39 -13.65
CA GLN A 229 -13.21 14.07 -15.08
C GLN A 229 -13.35 12.56 -15.31
N MET A 230 -12.61 11.74 -14.56
CA MET A 230 -12.67 10.28 -14.68
C MET A 230 -13.99 9.68 -14.22
N LEU A 231 -14.57 10.21 -13.14
CA LEU A 231 -15.79 9.68 -12.57
C LEU A 231 -17.01 9.94 -13.47
N LYS A 232 -17.85 8.93 -13.60
CA LYS A 232 -19.21 9.12 -14.12
C LYS A 232 -20.07 9.90 -13.11
N ASP A 233 -21.21 10.40 -13.53
CA ASP A 233 -22.18 11.00 -12.61
C ASP A 233 -22.64 9.95 -11.59
N GLY A 234 -22.64 10.31 -10.32
CA GLY A 234 -22.89 9.40 -9.19
C GLY A 234 -21.71 8.51 -8.81
N GLY A 235 -20.59 8.55 -9.52
CA GLY A 235 -19.37 7.82 -9.17
C GLY A 235 -18.72 8.36 -7.89
N ALA A 236 -17.91 7.53 -7.21
CA ALA A 236 -17.33 7.85 -5.92
C ALA A 236 -15.80 7.83 -5.94
N VAL A 237 -15.19 8.61 -5.05
CA VAL A 237 -13.74 8.63 -4.82
C VAL A 237 -13.43 8.35 -3.36
N GLY A 238 -12.34 7.61 -3.10
CA GLY A 238 -11.72 7.44 -1.80
C GLY A 238 -10.23 7.79 -1.87
N ILE A 239 -9.77 8.65 -0.96
CA ILE A 239 -8.41 9.18 -0.92
C ILE A 239 -7.83 8.93 0.46
N GLU A 240 -6.67 8.24 0.53
CA GLU A 240 -5.87 8.16 1.75
C GLU A 240 -5.08 9.47 1.94
N HIS A 241 -4.90 9.87 3.20
CA HIS A 241 -4.18 11.10 3.57
C HIS A 241 -3.57 10.97 4.97
N ASP A 242 -2.71 11.91 5.35
CA ASP A 242 -2.22 12.03 6.72
C ASP A 242 -3.34 12.37 7.70
N ASP A 243 -3.34 11.77 8.88
CA ASP A 243 -4.42 11.93 9.89
C ASP A 243 -4.59 13.39 10.34
N THR A 244 -3.60 14.26 10.13
CA THR A 244 -3.65 15.69 10.42
C THR A 244 -4.27 16.54 9.29
N THR A 245 -4.45 15.98 8.08
CA THR A 245 -4.88 16.74 6.88
C THR A 245 -6.34 16.50 6.47
N SER A 246 -7.11 15.71 7.23
CA SER A 246 -8.48 15.32 6.88
C SER A 246 -9.39 16.49 6.49
N GLU A 247 -9.38 17.58 7.28
CA GLU A 247 -10.20 18.78 6.97
C GLU A 247 -9.77 19.46 5.67
N ALA A 248 -8.46 19.54 5.43
CA ALA A 248 -7.92 20.14 4.21
C ALA A 248 -8.32 19.33 2.96
N VAL A 249 -8.23 18.00 3.01
CA VAL A 249 -8.67 17.12 1.91
C VAL A 249 -10.18 17.25 1.67
N GLN A 250 -10.98 17.29 2.72
CA GLN A 250 -12.42 17.51 2.59
C GLN A 250 -12.74 18.87 1.96
N ALA A 251 -12.00 19.93 2.33
CA ALA A 251 -12.17 21.27 1.75
C ALA A 251 -11.83 21.28 0.25
N GLU A 252 -10.73 20.61 -0.17
CA GLU A 252 -10.34 20.49 -1.58
C GLU A 252 -11.42 19.76 -2.41
N LEU A 253 -11.97 18.66 -1.90
CA LEU A 253 -13.02 17.92 -2.59
C LEU A 253 -14.31 18.77 -2.70
N ARG A 254 -14.71 19.48 -1.64
CA ARG A 254 -15.88 20.39 -1.70
C ARG A 254 -15.64 21.53 -2.69
N ALA A 255 -14.47 22.14 -2.70
CA ALA A 255 -14.07 23.18 -3.67
C ALA A 255 -14.07 22.60 -5.10
N GLY A 256 -13.65 21.36 -5.29
CA GLY A 256 -13.75 20.61 -6.54
C GLY A 256 -15.20 20.30 -6.97
N GLY A 257 -16.21 20.61 -6.14
CA GLY A 257 -17.64 20.39 -6.42
C GLY A 257 -18.07 18.93 -6.29
N PHE A 258 -17.45 18.21 -5.36
CA PHE A 258 -17.92 16.89 -4.91
C PHE A 258 -18.98 17.03 -3.83
N ALA A 259 -19.87 16.06 -3.75
CA ALA A 259 -20.89 15.91 -2.72
C ALA A 259 -20.53 14.77 -1.76
N ASP A 260 -21.30 14.63 -0.68
CA ASP A 260 -21.16 13.56 0.32
C ASP A 260 -19.74 13.41 0.89
N VAL A 261 -19.02 14.53 0.98
CA VAL A 261 -17.64 14.54 1.45
C VAL A 261 -17.58 14.16 2.93
N ARG A 262 -16.95 13.03 3.24
CA ARG A 262 -16.90 12.46 4.60
C ARG A 262 -15.52 11.92 4.91
N ALA A 263 -15.07 12.11 6.15
CA ALA A 263 -13.95 11.37 6.68
C ALA A 263 -14.32 9.90 6.89
N LEU A 264 -13.36 9.01 6.70
CA LEU A 264 -13.44 7.59 7.02
C LEU A 264 -12.23 7.25 7.91
N GLU A 265 -12.49 6.55 9.00
CA GLU A 265 -11.49 6.18 10.00
C GLU A 265 -10.86 4.83 9.67
N ASP A 266 -9.60 4.66 10.04
CA ASP A 266 -8.93 3.38 10.07
C ASP A 266 -9.39 2.53 11.27
N MET A 267 -8.87 1.30 11.38
CA MET A 267 -9.22 0.39 12.47
C MET A 267 -8.77 0.88 13.86
N THR A 268 -7.96 1.94 13.92
CA THR A 268 -7.51 2.58 15.18
C THR A 268 -8.34 3.81 15.55
N GLY A 269 -9.33 4.19 14.73
CA GLY A 269 -10.19 5.35 14.90
C GLY A 269 -9.55 6.67 14.43
N ARG A 270 -8.51 6.63 13.60
CA ARG A 270 -7.90 7.81 13.00
C ARG A 270 -8.53 8.09 11.64
N ALA A 271 -8.86 9.36 11.38
CA ALA A 271 -9.35 9.80 10.07
C ALA A 271 -8.21 9.80 9.06
N ARG A 272 -8.02 8.69 8.36
CA ARG A 272 -6.98 8.51 7.34
C ARG A 272 -7.49 8.54 5.92
N PHE A 273 -8.79 8.60 5.73
CA PHE A 273 -9.39 8.60 4.40
C PHE A 273 -10.48 9.66 4.31
N VAL A 274 -10.63 10.23 3.14
CA VAL A 274 -11.81 11.02 2.78
C VAL A 274 -12.48 10.38 1.57
N THR A 275 -13.79 10.26 1.65
CA THR A 275 -14.64 9.76 0.57
C THR A 275 -15.58 10.84 0.08
N ALA A 276 -15.91 10.82 -1.21
CA ALA A 276 -16.83 11.78 -1.81
C ALA A 276 -17.52 11.17 -3.04
N SER A 277 -18.57 11.83 -3.52
CA SER A 277 -19.31 11.44 -4.72
C SER A 277 -19.37 12.59 -5.73
N LYS A 278 -19.29 12.26 -7.01
CA LYS A 278 -19.60 13.21 -8.07
C LYS A 278 -21.13 13.35 -8.20
N LEU A 279 -21.63 14.58 -8.15
CA LEU A 279 -23.07 14.82 -8.31
C LEU A 279 -23.57 14.26 -9.65
N ALA A 280 -24.71 13.58 -9.61
CA ALA A 280 -25.48 13.29 -10.80
C ALA A 280 -26.03 14.59 -11.37
N ARG A 281 -25.85 14.80 -12.66
CA ARG A 281 -26.43 15.94 -13.40
C ARG A 281 -27.83 15.65 -13.83
#